data_6cd95b6c3d472df22a0ac1b1fb87d7cd
#
_entry.id   6cd95b6c3d472df22a0ac1b1fb87d7cd
#
_cell.length_a   1.000
_cell.length_b   1.000
_cell.length_c   1.000
_cell.angle_alpha   90.00
_cell.angle_beta   90.00
_cell.angle_gamma   90.00
#
_symmetry.space_group_name_H-M   'P 1'
#
loop_
_entity.id
_entity.type
_entity.pdbx_description
1 polymer ?
#
loop_
_entity_poly.entity_id
_entity_poly.type
_entity_poly.pdbx_seq_one_letter_code
_entity_poly.pdbx_strand_id
1 'polypeptide(L)'
;MDHESRVWDILERTTVGMLTTQFGDGMRARPLDARPDRKSGVIYFVTDVRGLKDDEIEACPDVCFVVISPRDKAYLSITARAHVLRTPMLAARIWKKADDVWWPDGPDDRHVRVLCLEPQLAELWDGPASSAVAKHEFAKARATGEKPNLGENRKVTVDMA
;
A
#
# COMPACT_ATOMS: atom_id res chain seq x y z
N MET A 1 -18.34 -9.91 2.65
CA MET A 1 -16.91 -9.78 2.27
C MET A 1 -16.15 -9.59 3.56
N ASP A 2 -15.15 -10.40 3.78
CA ASP A 2 -14.29 -10.22 4.94
C ASP A 2 -13.34 -9.00 4.75
N HIS A 3 -12.79 -8.51 5.83
CA HIS A 3 -11.97 -7.31 5.80
C HIS A 3 -10.64 -7.53 5.09
N GLU A 4 -10.07 -8.71 5.17
CA GLU A 4 -8.83 -9.05 4.46
C GLU A 4 -9.05 -9.01 2.94
N SER A 5 -10.12 -9.64 2.43
CA SER A 5 -10.49 -9.53 1.03
C SER A 5 -10.70 -8.09 0.58
N ARG A 6 -11.27 -7.26 1.44
CA ARG A 6 -11.46 -5.83 1.16
C ARG A 6 -10.13 -5.08 1.05
N VAL A 7 -9.16 -5.40 1.90
CA VAL A 7 -7.80 -4.83 1.81
C VAL A 7 -7.16 -5.15 0.46
N TRP A 8 -7.17 -6.43 0.05
CA TRP A 8 -6.63 -6.85 -1.23
C TRP A 8 -7.35 -6.20 -2.42
N ASP A 9 -8.67 -6.10 -2.38
CA ASP A 9 -9.46 -5.44 -3.44
C ASP A 9 -9.07 -3.97 -3.62
N ILE A 10 -8.79 -3.25 -2.54
CA ILE A 10 -8.34 -1.85 -2.59
C ILE A 10 -6.93 -1.78 -3.18
N LEU A 11 -6.02 -2.64 -2.74
CA LEU A 11 -4.64 -2.70 -3.25
C LEU A 11 -4.58 -2.99 -4.76
N GLU A 12 -5.39 -3.92 -5.24
CA GLU A 12 -5.44 -4.29 -6.66
C GLU A 12 -5.99 -3.16 -7.54
N ARG A 13 -6.84 -2.29 -6.99
CA ARG A 13 -7.44 -1.17 -7.72
C ARG A 13 -6.69 0.15 -7.57
N THR A 14 -5.96 0.31 -6.48
CA THR A 14 -5.21 1.53 -6.17
C THR A 14 -3.79 1.15 -5.79
N THR A 15 -2.94 1.03 -6.80
CA THR A 15 -1.60 0.45 -6.64
C THR A 15 -0.54 1.45 -6.18
N VAL A 16 -0.71 2.75 -6.47
CA VAL A 16 0.25 3.77 -6.03
C VAL A 16 -0.04 4.19 -4.59
N GLY A 17 0.96 4.07 -3.75
CA GLY A 17 0.90 4.46 -2.34
C GLY A 17 2.23 5.01 -1.86
N MET A 18 2.29 5.38 -0.59
CA MET A 18 3.49 5.89 0.06
C MET A 18 4.13 4.80 0.91
N LEU A 19 5.34 4.39 0.55
CA LEU A 19 6.15 3.50 1.37
C LEU A 19 6.99 4.33 2.33
N THR A 20 6.85 4.08 3.62
CA THR A 20 7.66 4.68 4.68
C THR A 20 8.68 3.67 5.19
N THR A 21 9.95 4.08 5.16
CA THR A 21 11.08 3.34 5.70
C THR A 21 11.77 4.16 6.78
N GLN A 22 12.45 3.49 7.69
CA GLN A 22 13.28 4.12 8.69
C GLN A 22 14.68 4.39 8.11
N PHE A 23 15.18 5.60 8.30
CA PHE A 23 16.49 6.02 7.84
C PHE A 23 17.21 6.82 8.94
N GLY A 24 18.29 6.27 9.50
CA GLY A 24 18.96 6.88 10.64
C GLY A 24 18.00 7.15 11.79
N ASP A 25 17.91 8.38 12.24
CA ASP A 25 17.03 8.80 13.34
C ASP A 25 15.64 9.23 12.86
N GLY A 26 15.35 9.11 11.56
CA GLY A 26 14.12 9.60 10.95
C GLY A 26 13.40 8.56 10.11
N MET A 27 12.26 8.99 9.60
CA MET A 27 11.44 8.20 8.67
C MET A 27 11.28 8.96 7.36
N ARG A 28 11.27 8.23 6.25
CA ARG A 28 11.04 8.79 4.92
C ARG A 28 9.94 8.03 4.21
N ALA A 29 9.05 8.76 3.58
CA ALA A 29 8.01 8.22 2.73
C ALA A 29 8.28 8.59 1.26
N ARG A 30 7.99 7.66 0.35
CA ARG A 30 8.12 7.85 -1.10
C ARG A 30 7.01 7.12 -1.85
N PRO A 31 6.55 7.67 -2.99
CA PRO A 31 5.54 6.99 -3.79
C PRO A 31 6.15 5.78 -4.50
N LEU A 32 5.44 4.67 -4.47
CA LEU A 32 5.76 3.45 -5.22
C LEU A 32 4.47 2.84 -5.77
N ASP A 33 4.61 2.19 -6.92
CA ASP A 33 3.53 1.48 -7.59
C ASP A 33 3.55 0.00 -7.21
N ALA A 34 2.59 -0.41 -6.41
CA ALA A 34 2.49 -1.76 -5.88
C ALA A 34 2.05 -2.77 -6.95
N ARG A 35 2.58 -3.99 -6.84
CA ARG A 35 2.15 -5.19 -7.57
C ARG A 35 1.66 -6.20 -6.53
N PRO A 36 0.41 -6.09 -6.07
CA PRO A 36 -0.11 -7.03 -5.08
C PRO A 36 -0.24 -8.43 -5.68
N ASP A 37 0.25 -9.40 -4.95
CA ASP A 37 0.07 -10.83 -5.23
C ASP A 37 -0.74 -11.46 -4.10
N ARG A 38 -2.06 -11.34 -4.22
CA ARG A 38 -3.01 -11.85 -3.23
C ARG A 38 -2.85 -13.35 -2.99
N LYS A 39 -2.52 -14.10 -4.03
CA LYS A 39 -2.35 -15.55 -3.93
C LYS A 39 -1.17 -15.93 -3.02
N SER A 40 -0.10 -15.17 -3.13
CA SER A 40 1.11 -15.38 -2.31
C SER A 40 1.08 -14.57 -1.01
N GLY A 41 0.10 -13.69 -0.81
CA GLY A 41 -0.03 -12.85 0.37
C GLY A 41 1.06 -11.78 0.49
N VAL A 42 1.64 -11.33 -0.62
CA VAL A 42 2.73 -10.35 -0.63
C VAL A 42 2.46 -9.18 -1.58
N ILE A 43 3.21 -8.10 -1.39
CA ILE A 43 3.17 -6.93 -2.27
C ILE A 43 4.56 -6.73 -2.84
N TYR A 44 4.67 -6.77 -4.16
CA TYR A 44 5.93 -6.51 -4.84
C TYR A 44 6.01 -5.07 -5.36
N PHE A 45 7.25 -4.59 -5.55
CA PHE A 45 7.55 -3.34 -6.23
C PHE A 45 8.80 -3.54 -7.08
N VAL A 46 8.84 -2.88 -8.24
CA VAL A 46 10.09 -2.71 -9.01
C VAL A 46 10.73 -1.42 -8.52
N THR A 47 12.00 -1.48 -8.17
CA THR A 47 12.74 -0.34 -7.60
C THR A 47 14.17 -0.29 -8.12
N ASP A 48 14.84 0.80 -7.85
CA ASP A 48 16.20 1.08 -8.29
C ASP A 48 17.18 1.03 -7.11
N VAL A 49 18.26 0.26 -7.24
CA VAL A 49 19.29 0.14 -6.21
C VAL A 49 19.97 1.48 -5.87
N ARG A 50 20.00 2.42 -6.83
CA ARG A 50 20.60 3.75 -6.63
C ARG A 50 19.82 4.66 -5.69
N GLY A 51 18.62 4.24 -5.29
CA GLY A 51 17.72 5.02 -4.45
C GLY A 51 17.93 4.89 -2.93
N LEU A 52 19.01 4.29 -2.45
CA LEU A 52 19.37 4.07 -1.02
C LEU A 52 18.35 3.23 -0.22
N LYS A 53 17.25 2.80 -0.83
CA LYS A 53 16.24 1.99 -0.13
C LYS A 53 16.76 0.65 0.36
N ASP A 54 17.68 0.06 -0.39
CA ASP A 54 18.23 -1.26 -0.07
C ASP A 54 18.91 -1.22 1.30
N ASP A 55 19.81 -0.23 1.51
CA ASP A 55 20.52 -0.05 2.77
C ASP A 55 19.58 0.27 3.94
N GLU A 56 18.58 1.11 3.69
CA GLU A 56 17.55 1.45 4.70
C GLU A 56 16.79 0.19 5.14
N ILE A 57 16.38 -0.64 4.18
CA ILE A 57 15.58 -1.84 4.43
C ILE A 57 16.40 -2.95 5.07
N GLU A 58 17.66 -3.12 4.65
CA GLU A 58 18.56 -4.08 5.30
C GLU A 58 18.81 -3.72 6.78
N ALA A 59 18.96 -2.44 7.08
CA ALA A 59 19.16 -1.95 8.44
C ALA A 59 17.87 -2.03 9.29
N CYS A 60 16.72 -1.76 8.70
CA CYS A 60 15.42 -1.80 9.37
C CYS A 60 14.34 -2.31 8.41
N PRO A 61 14.03 -3.61 8.45
CA PRO A 61 13.09 -4.24 7.52
C PRO A 61 11.61 -3.90 7.81
N ASP A 62 11.29 -3.33 8.95
CA ASP A 62 9.92 -2.95 9.27
C ASP A 62 9.54 -1.67 8.54
N VAL A 63 8.49 -1.76 7.74
CA VAL A 63 8.03 -0.68 6.87
C VAL A 63 6.53 -0.47 6.98
N CYS A 64 6.07 0.67 6.49
CA CYS A 64 4.65 0.98 6.41
C CYS A 64 4.29 1.43 4.99
N PHE A 65 3.28 0.79 4.40
CA PHE A 65 2.76 1.16 3.09
C PHE A 65 1.35 1.72 3.23
N VAL A 66 1.17 2.98 2.82
CA VAL A 66 -0.09 3.70 2.95
C VAL A 66 -0.71 3.93 1.58
N VAL A 67 -1.98 3.56 1.45
CA VAL A 67 -2.77 3.76 0.23
C VAL A 67 -4.01 4.61 0.56
N ILE A 68 -4.26 5.59 -0.29
CA ILE A 68 -5.49 6.38 -0.27
C ILE A 68 -6.24 6.05 -1.56
N SER A 69 -7.44 5.49 -1.41
CA SER A 69 -8.30 5.16 -2.55
C SER A 69 -9.51 6.09 -2.61
N PRO A 70 -9.46 7.16 -3.42
CA PRO A 70 -10.61 8.04 -3.58
C PRO A 70 -11.83 7.34 -4.17
N ARG A 71 -11.59 6.39 -5.07
CA ARG A 71 -12.64 5.58 -5.70
C ARG A 71 -13.42 4.75 -4.68
N ASP A 72 -12.69 4.09 -3.78
CA ASP A 72 -13.27 3.25 -2.74
C ASP A 72 -13.66 4.04 -1.49
N LYS A 73 -13.27 5.32 -1.41
CA LYS A 73 -13.38 6.17 -0.22
C LYS A 73 -12.74 5.54 1.01
N ALA A 74 -11.61 4.88 0.79
CA ALA A 74 -10.93 4.10 1.80
C ALA A 74 -9.48 4.55 1.97
N TYR A 75 -8.97 4.30 3.16
CA TYR A 75 -7.57 4.50 3.52
C TYR A 75 -7.02 3.21 4.09
N LEU A 76 -5.81 2.85 3.68
CA LEU A 76 -5.09 1.69 4.18
C LEU A 76 -3.75 2.11 4.76
N SER A 77 -3.40 1.54 5.91
CA SER A 77 -2.06 1.57 6.47
C SER A 77 -1.62 0.14 6.72
N ILE A 78 -0.59 -0.31 6.01
CA ILE A 78 -0.13 -1.69 6.05
C ILE A 78 1.25 -1.74 6.69
N THR A 79 1.34 -2.37 7.85
CA THR A 79 2.61 -2.73 8.48
C THR A 79 3.12 -4.02 7.85
N ALA A 80 4.37 -4.00 7.40
CA ALA A 80 4.96 -5.14 6.70
C ALA A 80 6.44 -5.29 7.01
N ARG A 81 6.99 -6.46 6.74
CA ARG A 81 8.43 -6.69 6.64
C ARG A 81 8.85 -6.67 5.18
N ALA A 82 9.93 -5.97 4.92
CA ALA A 82 10.44 -5.76 3.57
C ALA A 82 11.73 -6.56 3.33
N HIS A 83 11.83 -7.10 2.11
CA HIS A 83 13.02 -7.78 1.60
C HIS A 83 13.38 -7.21 0.25
N VAL A 84 14.66 -6.96 0.02
CA VAL A 84 15.17 -6.54 -1.28
C VAL A 84 15.75 -7.75 -2.01
N LEU A 85 15.23 -8.02 -3.20
CA LEU A 85 15.57 -9.17 -4.01
C LEU A 85 16.22 -8.73 -5.33
N ARG A 86 17.27 -9.42 -5.71
CA ARG A 86 17.88 -9.30 -7.04
C ARG A 86 17.50 -10.54 -7.86
N THR A 87 16.31 -10.52 -8.43
CA THR A 87 15.74 -11.67 -9.14
C THR A 87 15.14 -11.20 -10.48
N PRO A 88 15.93 -11.24 -11.59
CA PRO A 88 15.42 -10.82 -12.90
C PRO A 88 14.17 -11.56 -13.34
N MET A 89 14.04 -12.85 -13.04
CA MET A 89 12.84 -13.63 -13.36
C MET A 89 11.59 -13.07 -12.65
N LEU A 90 11.71 -12.73 -11.37
CA LEU A 90 10.60 -12.15 -10.62
C LEU A 90 10.29 -10.73 -11.13
N ALA A 91 11.33 -9.93 -11.40
CA ALA A 91 11.17 -8.61 -12.00
C ALA A 91 10.41 -8.70 -13.33
N ALA A 92 10.77 -9.63 -14.21
CA ALA A 92 10.08 -9.86 -15.48
C ALA A 92 8.61 -10.24 -15.28
N ARG A 93 8.30 -11.08 -14.29
CA ARG A 93 6.93 -11.50 -13.99
C ARG A 93 6.02 -10.36 -13.56
N ILE A 94 6.54 -9.42 -12.79
CA ILE A 94 5.77 -8.27 -12.27
C ILE A 94 5.93 -7.00 -13.12
N TRP A 95 6.70 -7.07 -14.20
CA TRP A 95 7.03 -5.93 -15.06
C TRP A 95 5.80 -5.33 -15.72
N LYS A 96 5.71 -4.03 -15.73
CA LYS A 96 4.73 -3.26 -16.50
C LYS A 96 5.43 -2.49 -17.61
N LYS A 97 4.78 -2.28 -18.75
CA LYS A 97 5.33 -1.50 -19.85
C LYS A 97 5.80 -0.09 -19.43
N ALA A 98 5.13 0.51 -18.46
CA ALA A 98 5.52 1.81 -17.92
C ALA A 98 6.90 1.79 -17.23
N ASP A 99 7.37 0.63 -16.78
CA ASP A 99 8.68 0.49 -16.14
C ASP A 99 9.84 0.71 -17.14
N ASP A 100 9.60 0.47 -18.44
CA ASP A 100 10.62 0.67 -19.51
C ASP A 100 11.13 2.12 -19.56
N VAL A 101 10.35 3.08 -19.12
CA VAL A 101 10.74 4.50 -19.06
C VAL A 101 11.88 4.72 -18.07
N TRP A 102 11.87 3.97 -16.96
CA TRP A 102 12.87 4.07 -15.91
C TRP A 102 14.06 3.17 -16.12
N TRP A 103 13.83 2.01 -16.75
CA TRP A 103 14.84 0.99 -17.03
C TRP A 103 14.74 0.52 -18.48
N PRO A 104 15.35 1.25 -19.43
CA PRO A 104 15.26 0.91 -20.85
C PRO A 104 15.80 -0.48 -21.22
N ASP A 105 16.72 -1.01 -20.40
CA ASP A 105 17.29 -2.35 -20.58
C ASP A 105 16.37 -3.46 -20.03
N GLY A 106 15.22 -3.09 -19.46
CA GLY A 106 14.21 -4.02 -19.00
C GLY A 106 14.51 -4.67 -17.64
N PRO A 107 13.85 -5.82 -17.36
CA PRO A 107 13.97 -6.50 -16.06
C PRO A 107 15.37 -7.00 -15.70
N ASP A 108 16.24 -7.16 -16.70
CA ASP A 108 17.63 -7.61 -16.52
C ASP A 108 18.60 -6.46 -16.18
N ASP A 109 18.13 -5.22 -16.19
CA ASP A 109 18.95 -4.07 -15.84
C ASP A 109 19.59 -4.27 -14.47
N ARG A 110 20.91 -4.04 -14.40
CA ARG A 110 21.71 -4.25 -13.18
C ARG A 110 21.25 -3.43 -11.97
N HIS A 111 20.55 -2.33 -12.20
CA HIS A 111 20.05 -1.44 -11.15
C HIS A 111 18.66 -1.84 -10.65
N VAL A 112 17.95 -2.72 -11.38
CA VAL A 112 16.63 -3.20 -10.97
C VAL A 112 16.74 -4.08 -9.73
N ARG A 113 15.83 -3.81 -8.80
CA ARG A 113 15.55 -4.65 -7.63
C ARG A 113 14.06 -4.90 -7.54
N VAL A 114 13.72 -6.00 -6.93
CA VAL A 114 12.34 -6.27 -6.49
C VAL A 114 12.29 -6.09 -4.98
N LEU A 115 11.42 -5.20 -4.55
CA LEU A 115 11.07 -5.09 -3.15
C LEU A 115 9.85 -5.98 -2.89
N CYS A 116 9.97 -6.86 -1.91
CA CYS A 116 8.89 -7.73 -1.45
C CYS A 116 8.47 -7.31 -0.05
N LEU A 117 7.20 -6.96 0.11
CA LEU A 117 6.58 -6.72 1.41
C LEU A 117 5.75 -7.92 1.81
N GLU A 118 5.98 -8.41 3.01
CA GLU A 118 5.16 -9.39 3.71
C GLU A 118 4.25 -8.64 4.69
N PRO A 119 2.98 -8.37 4.32
CA PRO A 119 2.03 -7.71 5.19
C PRO A 119 1.83 -8.50 6.49
N GLN A 120 1.81 -7.80 7.61
CA GLN A 120 1.55 -8.38 8.92
C GLN A 120 0.22 -7.90 9.48
N LEU A 121 -0.04 -6.62 9.32
CA LEU A 121 -1.22 -5.97 9.84
C LEU A 121 -1.68 -4.88 8.89
N ALA A 122 -2.98 -4.78 8.67
CA ALA A 122 -3.56 -3.66 7.97
C ALA A 122 -4.56 -2.91 8.86
N GLU A 123 -4.49 -1.61 8.85
CA GLU A 123 -5.54 -0.75 9.36
C GLU A 123 -6.34 -0.21 8.18
N LEU A 124 -7.63 -0.51 8.18
CA LEU A 124 -8.57 -0.12 7.14
C LEU A 124 -9.55 0.91 7.71
N TRP A 125 -9.59 2.08 7.10
CA TRP A 125 -10.67 3.05 7.25
C TRP A 125 -11.49 3.00 5.97
N ASP A 126 -12.64 2.34 6.03
CA ASP A 126 -13.56 2.26 4.89
C ASP A 126 -14.59 3.38 4.99
N GLY A 127 -14.73 4.13 3.93
CA GLY A 127 -15.60 5.29 3.90
C GLY A 127 -17.08 4.92 3.76
N PRO A 128 -17.98 5.92 3.90
CA PRO A 128 -19.41 5.70 3.73
C PRO A 128 -19.73 5.24 2.32
N ALA A 129 -20.73 4.34 2.20
CA ALA A 129 -21.16 3.75 0.94
C ALA A 129 -21.56 4.79 -0.12
N SER A 130 -22.03 5.98 0.31
CA SER A 130 -22.35 7.08 -0.61
C SER A 130 -22.08 8.46 -0.01
N SER A 131 -21.80 9.44 -0.90
CA SER A 131 -21.65 10.84 -0.49
C SER A 131 -22.95 11.45 0.05
N ALA A 132 -24.09 10.92 -0.40
CA ALA A 132 -25.41 11.39 0.06
C ALA A 132 -25.63 11.00 1.53
N VAL A 133 -25.30 9.78 1.91
CA VAL A 133 -25.36 9.31 3.30
C VAL A 133 -24.46 10.15 4.18
N ALA A 134 -23.21 10.40 3.76
CA ALA A 134 -22.28 11.23 4.52
C ALA A 134 -22.83 12.66 4.74
N LYS A 135 -23.34 13.30 3.68
CA LYS A 135 -23.93 14.64 3.78
C LYS A 135 -25.14 14.69 4.74
N HIS A 136 -26.01 13.69 4.65
CA HIS A 136 -27.18 13.58 5.53
C HIS A 136 -26.77 13.42 6.99
N GLU A 137 -25.84 12.50 7.28
CA GLU A 137 -25.36 12.24 8.64
C GLU A 137 -24.60 13.44 9.23
N PHE A 138 -23.83 14.16 8.45
CA PHE A 138 -23.17 15.39 8.91
C PHE A 138 -24.18 16.51 9.21
N ALA A 139 -25.21 16.68 8.39
CA ALA A 139 -26.28 17.66 8.65
C ALA A 139 -27.05 17.31 9.93
N LYS A 140 -27.38 16.04 10.11
CA LYS A 140 -28.03 15.53 11.33
C LYS A 140 -27.15 15.76 12.57
N ALA A 141 -25.87 15.42 12.50
CA ALA A 141 -24.93 15.60 13.59
C ALA A 141 -24.80 17.07 14.04
N ARG A 142 -24.80 18.01 13.07
CA ARG A 142 -24.79 19.45 13.37
C ARG A 142 -26.07 19.90 14.07
N ALA A 143 -27.23 19.34 13.70
CA ALA A 143 -28.52 19.70 14.28
C ALA A 143 -28.75 19.10 15.66
N THR A 144 -28.27 17.88 15.90
CA THR A 144 -28.58 17.11 17.13
C THR A 144 -27.43 17.05 18.11
N GLY A 145 -26.19 17.36 17.71
CA GLY A 145 -24.99 17.16 18.54
C GLY A 145 -24.55 15.69 18.68
N GLU A 146 -25.26 14.76 18.05
CA GLU A 146 -24.90 13.35 18.01
C GLU A 146 -23.78 13.11 17.00
N LYS A 147 -22.98 12.06 17.23
CA LYS A 147 -21.95 11.65 16.26
C LYS A 147 -22.60 11.15 14.97
N PRO A 148 -22.04 11.52 13.80
CA PRO A 148 -22.57 11.04 12.53
C PRO A 148 -22.42 9.53 12.41
N ASN A 149 -23.46 8.85 11.94
CA ASN A 149 -23.41 7.44 11.61
C ASN A 149 -23.04 7.26 10.12
N LEU A 150 -21.79 7.05 9.84
CA LEU A 150 -21.27 6.88 8.49
C LEU A 150 -21.22 5.40 8.06
N GLY A 151 -21.94 4.53 8.75
CA GLY A 151 -21.96 3.10 8.47
C GLY A 151 -20.65 2.43 8.92
N GLU A 152 -20.03 1.67 8.03
CA GLU A 152 -18.78 0.95 8.30
C GLU A 152 -17.53 1.85 8.31
N ASN A 153 -17.68 3.16 8.34
CA ASN A 153 -16.56 4.11 8.45
C ASN A 153 -15.86 3.99 9.82
N ARG A 154 -15.41 2.80 10.13
CA ARG A 154 -14.64 2.49 11.34
C ARG A 154 -13.25 2.03 10.91
N LYS A 155 -12.28 2.39 11.74
CA LYS A 155 -10.98 1.74 11.66
C LYS A 155 -11.15 0.27 12.07
N VAL A 156 -10.77 -0.61 11.18
CA VAL A 156 -10.69 -2.05 11.42
C VAL A 156 -9.24 -2.46 11.32
N THR A 157 -8.79 -3.24 12.29
CA THR A 157 -7.46 -3.86 12.25
C THR A 157 -7.61 -5.27 11.69
N VAL A 158 -6.84 -5.57 10.65
CA VAL A 158 -6.89 -6.82 9.91
C VAL A 158 -5.55 -7.53 10.06
N ASP A 159 -5.58 -8.77 10.55
CA ASP A 159 -4.42 -9.65 10.52
C ASP A 159 -4.20 -10.09 9.07
N MET A 160 -2.97 -9.92 8.58
CA MET A 160 -2.58 -10.22 7.21
C MET A 160 -1.53 -11.34 7.14
N ALA A 161 -1.11 -11.88 8.29
CA ALA A 161 -0.10 -12.94 8.38
C ALA A 161 -0.68 -14.33 8.13
#